data_f2febf037c51b5eb6b9b14c9e6d8870c
#
_entry.id   f2febf037c51b5eb6b9b14c9e6d8870c
#
_cell.length_a   1.000
_cell.length_b   1.000
_cell.length_c   1.000
_cell.angle_alpha   90.00
_cell.angle_beta   90.00
_cell.angle_gamma   90.00
#
_symmetry.space_group_name_H-M   'P 1'
#
loop_
_entity.id
_entity.type
_entity.pdbx_description
1 polymer ?
#
loop_
_entity_poly.entity_id
_entity_poly.type
_entity_poly.pdbx_seq_one_letter_code
_entity_poly.pdbx_strand_id
1 'polypeptide(L)'
;MLGTTRWRRRLLWTSAVVLVLAVAALGGAGWYYSGLVIDPVHTPSYPLEVTAVSGDQVTIKGGSDTDSPGTYGLTWADGNAILGPAMASGAGTVTRKVTEVVRGELRPGVRAYFDRWMWGHATPAAAGVPYRDVKIPSPLGDFPGWLTEGASATWVIAVHGRNAGPAEALRVLPVFHSLGMPVLGITYRNDEDAPASPDGKLHLGASEWQDVAAAITYARKQGATGIVLYGWSMGGGIVPMTVRKLPGEPIKAMILDSPVIDWRAPIALGAEQMGVPGFLVTVGQWFVERRTGVSLDDVDHLRHAREFRVPTLVFVDDGDATVPVGPALRFAEARPDIVRLVRTSGGGHTGSWNADPGRYERELKEFVSSISSG
;
A
#
# COMPACT_ATOMS: atom_id res chain seq x y z
N MET A 1 -43.56 30.04 44.25
CA MET A 1 -42.41 30.31 43.33
C MET A 1 -41.19 29.34 43.45
N LEU A 2 -41.23 28.29 44.25
CA LEU A 2 -40.10 27.37 44.51
C LEU A 2 -39.99 26.17 43.53
N GLY A 3 -40.98 25.92 42.69
CA GLY A 3 -40.97 24.76 41.77
C GLY A 3 -40.16 24.94 40.50
N THR A 4 -40.04 26.15 39.95
CA THR A 4 -39.41 26.45 38.66
C THR A 4 -37.88 26.38 38.72
N THR A 5 -37.26 26.61 39.87
CA THR A 5 -35.81 26.58 40.09
C THR A 5 -35.27 25.14 40.14
N ARG A 6 -36.02 24.21 40.74
CA ARG A 6 -35.61 22.78 40.81
C ARG A 6 -35.71 22.07 39.44
N TRP A 7 -36.74 22.40 38.66
CA TRP A 7 -36.91 21.84 37.30
C TRP A 7 -35.83 22.35 36.34
N ARG A 8 -35.54 23.66 36.36
CA ARG A 8 -34.43 24.25 35.57
C ARG A 8 -33.07 23.63 35.92
N ARG A 9 -32.77 23.40 37.20
CA ARG A 9 -31.54 22.73 37.64
C ARG A 9 -31.50 21.28 37.14
N ARG A 10 -32.55 20.51 37.22
CA ARG A 10 -32.61 19.15 36.71
C ARG A 10 -32.41 19.12 35.18
N LEU A 11 -33.05 20.01 34.46
CA LEU A 11 -32.86 20.14 33.00
C LEU A 11 -31.41 20.45 32.62
N LEU A 12 -30.79 21.40 33.30
CA LEU A 12 -29.38 21.75 33.10
C LEU A 12 -28.43 20.55 33.39
N TRP A 13 -28.67 19.83 34.49
CA TRP A 13 -27.89 18.65 34.82
C TRP A 13 -28.10 17.53 33.79
N THR A 14 -29.31 17.27 33.36
CA THR A 14 -29.61 16.27 32.32
C THR A 14 -28.93 16.67 31.00
N SER A 15 -29.03 17.93 30.58
CA SER A 15 -28.38 18.43 29.38
C SER A 15 -26.85 18.33 29.46
N ALA A 16 -26.27 18.67 30.63
CA ALA A 16 -24.84 18.52 30.85
C ALA A 16 -24.37 17.05 30.77
N VAL A 17 -25.12 16.12 31.38
CA VAL A 17 -24.82 14.68 31.30
C VAL A 17 -24.92 14.18 29.86
N VAL A 18 -25.96 14.55 29.12
CA VAL A 18 -26.14 14.17 27.71
C VAL A 18 -24.98 14.71 26.87
N LEU A 19 -24.58 15.98 27.11
CA LEU A 19 -23.44 16.56 26.40
C LEU A 19 -22.14 15.82 26.70
N VAL A 20 -21.87 15.49 27.95
CA VAL A 20 -20.66 14.71 28.33
C VAL A 20 -20.66 13.33 27.68
N LEU A 21 -21.80 12.65 27.69
CA LEU A 21 -21.94 11.34 27.03
C LEU A 21 -21.74 11.43 25.52
N ALA A 22 -22.28 12.46 24.87
CA ALA A 22 -22.10 12.71 23.45
C ALA A 22 -20.62 12.98 23.09
N VAL A 23 -19.94 13.82 23.88
CA VAL A 23 -18.51 14.10 23.71
C VAL A 23 -17.67 12.83 23.92
N ALA A 24 -17.98 12.04 24.94
CA ALA A 24 -17.29 10.77 25.19
C ALA A 24 -17.50 9.76 24.06
N ALA A 25 -18.72 9.68 23.52
CA ALA A 25 -19.03 8.81 22.38
C ALA A 25 -18.29 9.25 21.11
N LEU A 26 -18.27 10.55 20.81
CA LEU A 26 -17.51 11.13 19.70
C LEU A 26 -15.99 10.89 19.87
N GLY A 27 -15.48 11.09 21.08
CA GLY A 27 -14.07 10.82 21.40
C GLY A 27 -13.70 9.34 21.22
N GLY A 28 -14.55 8.43 21.71
CA GLY A 28 -14.37 6.99 21.54
C GLY A 28 -14.41 6.56 20.08
N ALA A 29 -15.38 7.06 19.32
CA ALA A 29 -15.49 6.81 17.89
C ALA A 29 -14.27 7.33 17.13
N GLY A 30 -13.86 8.59 17.37
CA GLY A 30 -12.68 9.18 16.74
C GLY A 30 -11.41 8.40 17.05
N TRP A 31 -11.24 7.97 18.30
CA TRP A 31 -10.11 7.14 18.71
C TRP A 31 -10.10 5.77 17.98
N TYR A 32 -11.25 5.11 17.94
CA TYR A 32 -11.40 3.81 17.27
C TYR A 32 -11.10 3.90 15.76
N TYR A 33 -11.81 4.80 15.06
CA TYR A 33 -11.66 4.93 13.61
C TYR A 33 -10.29 5.45 13.19
N SER A 34 -9.66 6.34 13.97
CA SER A 34 -8.28 6.75 13.70
C SER A 34 -7.31 5.57 13.85
N GLY A 35 -7.53 4.66 14.83
CA GLY A 35 -6.74 3.45 14.99
C GLY A 35 -6.73 2.57 13.73
N LEU A 36 -7.87 2.42 13.04
CA LEU A 36 -7.94 1.66 11.79
C LEU A 36 -7.00 2.20 10.70
N VAL A 37 -6.62 3.48 10.78
CA VAL A 37 -5.73 4.13 9.81
C VAL A 37 -4.26 4.04 10.23
N ILE A 38 -3.96 4.31 11.51
CA ILE A 38 -2.59 4.53 11.99
C ILE A 38 -1.98 3.37 12.77
N ASP A 39 -2.78 2.40 13.20
CA ASP A 39 -2.22 1.25 13.91
C ASP A 39 -1.75 0.20 12.87
N PRO A 40 -0.51 -0.31 12.96
CA PRO A 40 -0.02 -1.37 12.08
C PRO A 40 -0.73 -2.69 12.40
N VAL A 41 -0.94 -3.51 11.36
CA VAL A 41 -1.56 -4.83 11.48
C VAL A 41 -0.60 -5.89 10.98
N HIS A 42 -0.18 -6.80 11.86
CA HIS A 42 0.76 -7.89 11.53
C HIS A 42 0.07 -9.26 11.45
N THR A 43 -1.16 -9.38 11.97
CA THR A 43 -1.86 -10.67 11.97
C THR A 43 -2.51 -10.90 10.60
N PRO A 44 -2.11 -11.93 9.86
CA PRO A 44 -2.75 -12.30 8.60
C PRO A 44 -4.22 -12.66 8.81
N SER A 45 -5.08 -12.24 7.88
CA SER A 45 -6.48 -12.63 7.84
C SER A 45 -6.73 -13.55 6.64
N TYR A 46 -7.39 -14.68 6.86
CA TYR A 46 -7.73 -15.66 5.84
C TYR A 46 -9.24 -15.73 5.65
N PRO A 47 -9.89 -14.73 5.03
CA PRO A 47 -11.35 -14.64 4.96
C PRO A 47 -11.99 -15.63 3.98
N LEU A 48 -11.23 -16.12 2.99
CA LEU A 48 -11.71 -17.02 1.97
C LEU A 48 -11.68 -18.48 2.45
N GLU A 49 -12.52 -19.31 1.83
CA GLU A 49 -12.54 -20.75 2.04
C GLU A 49 -12.39 -21.49 0.71
N VAL A 50 -11.44 -22.40 0.63
CA VAL A 50 -11.35 -23.35 -0.48
C VAL A 50 -12.42 -24.41 -0.29
N THR A 51 -13.41 -24.44 -1.17
CA THR A 51 -14.54 -25.37 -1.07
C THR A 51 -14.36 -26.64 -1.90
N ALA A 52 -13.60 -26.54 -3.00
CA ALA A 52 -13.26 -27.71 -3.82
C ALA A 52 -11.90 -27.51 -4.52
N VAL A 53 -11.20 -28.64 -4.76
CA VAL A 53 -10.02 -28.73 -5.61
C VAL A 53 -10.25 -29.93 -6.53
N SER A 54 -10.14 -29.71 -7.85
CA SER A 54 -10.35 -30.78 -8.85
C SER A 54 -9.42 -30.57 -10.03
N GLY A 55 -8.43 -31.46 -10.18
CA GLY A 55 -7.39 -31.33 -11.20
C GLY A 55 -6.61 -30.02 -11.00
N ASP A 56 -6.59 -29.18 -12.04
CA ASP A 56 -5.96 -27.87 -12.04
C ASP A 56 -6.93 -26.72 -11.69
N GLN A 57 -8.01 -27.00 -10.95
CA GLN A 57 -9.04 -26.01 -10.60
C GLN A 57 -9.24 -25.93 -9.09
N VAL A 58 -9.45 -24.72 -8.60
CA VAL A 58 -9.84 -24.43 -7.22
C VAL A 58 -11.12 -23.60 -7.19
N THR A 59 -12.06 -24.01 -6.34
CA THR A 59 -13.27 -23.24 -6.07
C THR A 59 -13.14 -22.57 -4.71
N ILE A 60 -13.30 -21.24 -4.71
CA ILE A 60 -13.09 -20.36 -3.56
C ILE A 60 -14.43 -19.72 -3.20
N LYS A 61 -14.78 -19.69 -1.93
CA LYS A 61 -15.96 -18.99 -1.38
C LYS A 61 -15.54 -17.75 -0.61
N GLY A 62 -16.29 -16.67 -0.79
CA GLY A 62 -16.04 -15.35 -0.17
C GLY A 62 -15.18 -14.46 -1.04
N GLY A 63 -15.10 -13.18 -0.63
CA GLY A 63 -14.34 -12.15 -1.34
C GLY A 63 -15.09 -11.54 -2.54
N SER A 64 -15.10 -10.20 -2.59
CA SER A 64 -15.75 -9.44 -3.68
C SER A 64 -14.86 -9.26 -4.92
N ASP A 65 -13.59 -9.64 -4.83
CA ASP A 65 -12.54 -9.43 -5.84
C ASP A 65 -11.93 -10.74 -6.38
N THR A 66 -12.44 -11.88 -5.90
CA THR A 66 -11.93 -13.21 -6.31
C THR A 66 -12.23 -13.56 -7.77
N ASP A 67 -13.13 -12.85 -8.43
CA ASP A 67 -13.47 -12.96 -9.85
C ASP A 67 -12.73 -11.94 -10.75
N SER A 68 -11.89 -11.09 -10.18
CA SER A 68 -11.08 -10.12 -10.93
C SER A 68 -10.31 -10.79 -12.08
N PRO A 69 -10.21 -10.16 -13.26
CA PRO A 69 -9.48 -10.72 -14.39
C PRO A 69 -7.98 -10.82 -14.10
N GLY A 70 -7.31 -11.76 -14.78
CA GLY A 70 -5.85 -11.89 -14.71
C GLY A 70 -5.34 -12.92 -13.71
N THR A 71 -4.12 -12.73 -13.22
CA THR A 71 -3.36 -13.69 -12.42
C THR A 71 -3.15 -13.19 -11.00
N TYR A 72 -3.38 -14.05 -10.01
CA TYR A 72 -3.29 -13.73 -8.59
C TYR A 72 -2.68 -14.90 -7.81
N GLY A 73 -2.24 -14.64 -6.60
CA GLY A 73 -1.95 -15.66 -5.62
C GLY A 73 -3.19 -16.06 -4.81
N LEU A 74 -3.13 -17.24 -4.24
CA LEU A 74 -3.97 -17.68 -3.14
C LEU A 74 -3.05 -18.12 -2.01
N THR A 75 -3.04 -17.37 -0.91
CA THR A 75 -2.10 -17.59 0.18
C THR A 75 -2.85 -18.04 1.43
N TRP A 76 -2.34 -19.08 2.08
CA TRP A 76 -2.83 -19.64 3.34
C TRP A 76 -1.66 -19.80 4.31
N ALA A 77 -1.96 -20.17 5.55
CA ALA A 77 -0.99 -20.15 6.65
C ALA A 77 0.35 -20.84 6.36
N ASP A 78 0.33 -21.96 5.64
CA ASP A 78 1.51 -22.79 5.34
C ASP A 78 1.75 -22.98 3.84
N GLY A 79 1.05 -22.22 2.97
CA GLY A 79 1.16 -22.40 1.55
C GLY A 79 0.75 -21.21 0.68
N ASN A 80 1.01 -21.38 -0.61
CA ASN A 80 0.65 -20.42 -1.64
C ASN A 80 0.50 -21.13 -2.98
N ALA A 81 -0.47 -20.67 -3.79
CA ALA A 81 -0.67 -21.11 -5.17
C ALA A 81 -0.87 -19.91 -6.10
N ILE A 82 -0.45 -20.03 -7.34
CA ILE A 82 -0.70 -19.06 -8.39
C ILE A 82 -1.97 -19.45 -9.14
N LEU A 83 -2.89 -18.52 -9.24
CA LEU A 83 -4.18 -18.69 -9.90
C LEU A 83 -4.23 -17.89 -11.20
N GLY A 84 -4.59 -18.55 -12.28
CA GLY A 84 -4.96 -17.91 -13.55
C GLY A 84 -6.35 -17.24 -13.49
N PRO A 85 -6.91 -16.83 -14.65
CA PRO A 85 -8.21 -16.16 -14.72
C PRO A 85 -9.34 -16.97 -14.09
N ALA A 86 -10.38 -16.25 -13.67
CA ALA A 86 -11.63 -16.88 -13.24
C ALA A 86 -12.28 -17.62 -14.41
N MET A 87 -12.72 -18.86 -14.17
CA MET A 87 -13.34 -19.74 -15.16
C MET A 87 -14.87 -19.74 -14.99
N ALA A 88 -15.35 -19.62 -13.77
CA ALA A 88 -16.76 -19.55 -13.43
C ALA A 88 -16.97 -18.77 -12.14
N SER A 89 -18.06 -18.01 -12.07
CA SER A 89 -18.47 -17.25 -10.89
C SER A 89 -19.97 -17.43 -10.66
N GLY A 90 -20.39 -17.61 -9.43
CA GLY A 90 -21.80 -17.69 -9.07
C GLY A 90 -22.03 -18.17 -7.64
N ALA A 91 -23.18 -17.82 -7.06
CA ALA A 91 -23.60 -18.21 -5.72
C ALA A 91 -22.55 -17.93 -4.60
N GLY A 92 -21.79 -16.85 -4.74
CA GLY A 92 -20.74 -16.46 -3.76
C GLY A 92 -19.48 -17.32 -3.82
N THR A 93 -19.28 -18.06 -4.91
CA THR A 93 -18.07 -18.84 -5.18
C THR A 93 -17.47 -18.47 -6.53
N VAL A 94 -16.17 -18.62 -6.65
CA VAL A 94 -15.41 -18.42 -7.89
C VAL A 94 -14.52 -19.63 -8.11
N THR A 95 -14.53 -20.19 -9.33
CA THR A 95 -13.60 -21.24 -9.74
C THR A 95 -12.50 -20.63 -10.61
N ARG A 96 -11.26 -20.90 -10.24
CA ARG A 96 -10.07 -20.41 -10.97
C ARG A 96 -9.17 -21.57 -11.34
N LYS A 97 -8.41 -21.39 -12.42
CA LYS A 97 -7.33 -22.31 -12.77
C LYS A 97 -6.20 -22.18 -11.77
N VAL A 98 -5.68 -23.29 -11.26
CA VAL A 98 -4.42 -23.34 -10.52
C VAL A 98 -3.30 -23.50 -11.53
N THR A 99 -2.43 -22.51 -11.64
CA THR A 99 -1.28 -22.56 -12.56
C THR A 99 -0.11 -23.28 -11.90
N GLU A 100 0.06 -23.04 -10.59
CA GLU A 100 1.15 -23.61 -9.81
C GLU A 100 0.76 -23.65 -8.32
N VAL A 101 1.15 -24.71 -7.61
CA VAL A 101 1.19 -24.72 -6.14
C VAL A 101 2.66 -24.50 -5.76
N VAL A 102 2.96 -23.27 -5.30
CA VAL A 102 4.33 -22.85 -5.00
C VAL A 102 4.82 -23.50 -3.71
N ARG A 103 3.92 -23.61 -2.72
CA ARG A 103 4.23 -24.16 -1.40
C ARG A 103 2.98 -24.74 -0.74
N GLY A 104 3.18 -25.75 0.10
CA GLY A 104 2.11 -26.35 0.91
C GLY A 104 1.19 -27.26 0.09
N GLU A 105 0.04 -27.60 0.67
CA GLU A 105 -0.98 -28.46 0.05
C GLU A 105 -2.30 -27.69 -0.09
N LEU A 106 -2.77 -27.54 -1.32
CA LEU A 106 -4.06 -26.92 -1.62
C LEU A 106 -5.16 -27.99 -1.58
N ARG A 107 -6.06 -27.89 -0.59
CA ARG A 107 -7.13 -28.85 -0.34
C ARG A 107 -8.41 -28.16 0.15
N PRO A 108 -9.59 -28.80 0.00
CA PRO A 108 -10.83 -28.29 0.57
C PRO A 108 -10.72 -28.02 2.08
N GLY A 109 -11.38 -26.97 2.56
CA GLY A 109 -11.36 -26.51 3.95
C GLY A 109 -10.19 -25.56 4.29
N VAL A 110 -9.22 -25.36 3.41
CA VAL A 110 -8.15 -24.37 3.61
C VAL A 110 -8.76 -22.97 3.68
N ARG A 111 -8.33 -22.21 4.70
CA ARG A 111 -8.64 -20.78 4.81
C ARG A 111 -7.49 -19.98 4.19
N ALA A 112 -7.84 -19.02 3.31
CA ALA A 112 -6.85 -18.30 2.50
C ALA A 112 -7.22 -16.82 2.35
N TYR A 113 -6.30 -16.04 1.78
CA TYR A 113 -6.59 -14.71 1.23
C TYR A 113 -6.21 -14.66 -0.26
N PHE A 114 -6.91 -13.80 -0.99
CA PHE A 114 -6.64 -13.52 -2.40
C PHE A 114 -5.49 -12.56 -2.50
N ASP A 115 -4.37 -13.02 -3.07
CA ASP A 115 -3.08 -12.37 -2.96
C ASP A 115 -2.70 -11.66 -4.27
N ARG A 116 -2.71 -10.33 -4.24
CA ARG A 116 -2.27 -9.52 -5.38
C ARG A 116 -0.77 -9.55 -5.59
N TRP A 117 0.01 -9.92 -4.57
CA TRP A 117 1.46 -10.02 -4.66
C TRP A 117 1.94 -11.33 -5.29
N MET A 118 1.06 -12.25 -5.56
CA MET A 118 1.26 -13.55 -6.20
C MET A 118 1.86 -14.62 -5.28
N TRP A 119 2.94 -14.32 -4.57
CA TRP A 119 3.78 -15.30 -3.86
C TRP A 119 3.71 -15.18 -2.33
N GLY A 120 2.73 -14.50 -1.79
CA GLY A 120 2.65 -14.24 -0.35
C GLY A 120 3.84 -13.44 0.16
N HIS A 121 4.40 -13.88 1.28
CA HIS A 121 5.62 -13.30 1.86
C HIS A 121 6.90 -14.01 1.36
N ALA A 122 6.95 -14.35 0.07
CA ALA A 122 8.13 -15.01 -0.52
C ALA A 122 9.29 -14.03 -0.73
N THR A 123 10.43 -14.60 -1.10
CA THR A 123 11.66 -13.85 -1.43
C THR A 123 11.81 -13.74 -2.95
N PRO A 124 12.74 -12.93 -3.47
CA PRO A 124 13.01 -12.81 -4.89
C PRO A 124 13.28 -14.12 -5.63
N ALA A 125 13.72 -15.17 -4.92
CA ALA A 125 13.89 -16.50 -5.50
C ALA A 125 12.60 -17.08 -6.10
N ALA A 126 11.43 -16.74 -5.54
CA ALA A 126 10.14 -17.18 -6.09
C ALA A 126 9.84 -16.55 -7.45
N ALA A 127 10.39 -15.39 -7.75
CA ALA A 127 10.34 -14.74 -9.06
C ALA A 127 11.53 -15.13 -9.96
N GLY A 128 12.33 -16.12 -9.56
CA GLY A 128 13.50 -16.58 -10.32
C GLY A 128 14.69 -15.62 -10.33
N VAL A 129 14.73 -14.64 -9.40
CA VAL A 129 15.77 -13.61 -9.36
C VAL A 129 16.72 -13.86 -8.18
N PRO A 130 18.05 -13.99 -8.43
CA PRO A 130 19.05 -14.08 -7.37
C PRO A 130 19.05 -12.85 -6.49
N TYR A 131 19.22 -13.06 -5.18
CA TYR A 131 19.21 -11.99 -4.19
C TYR A 131 20.08 -12.33 -2.98
N ARG A 132 20.30 -11.35 -2.14
CA ARG A 132 20.85 -11.53 -0.79
C ARG A 132 20.05 -10.72 0.23
N ASP A 133 19.92 -11.24 1.43
CA ASP A 133 19.36 -10.46 2.54
C ASP A 133 20.33 -9.37 2.95
N VAL A 134 19.77 -8.22 3.32
CA VAL A 134 20.54 -7.05 3.75
C VAL A 134 19.95 -6.46 5.03
N LYS A 135 20.81 -5.75 5.77
CA LYS A 135 20.40 -4.89 6.88
C LYS A 135 20.72 -3.45 6.49
N ILE A 136 19.74 -2.58 6.59
CA ILE A 136 19.82 -1.17 6.23
C ILE A 136 19.94 -0.38 7.53
N PRO A 137 21.13 0.16 7.88
CA PRO A 137 21.31 0.91 9.11
C PRO A 137 20.52 2.22 9.14
N SER A 138 19.82 2.48 10.22
CA SER A 138 19.10 3.72 10.47
C SER A 138 19.25 4.19 11.93
N PRO A 139 18.80 5.40 12.28
CA PRO A 139 18.76 5.86 13.67
C PRO A 139 17.83 5.04 14.57
N LEU A 140 16.85 4.33 14.03
CA LEU A 140 15.94 3.47 14.78
C LEU A 140 16.48 2.04 14.97
N GLY A 141 17.51 1.66 14.21
CA GLY A 141 18.07 0.32 14.17
C GLY A 141 18.24 -0.17 12.74
N ASP A 142 18.58 -1.44 12.58
CA ASP A 142 18.75 -2.07 11.28
C ASP A 142 17.42 -2.54 10.72
N PHE A 143 17.04 -2.03 9.55
CA PHE A 143 15.87 -2.50 8.82
C PHE A 143 16.22 -3.71 7.95
N PRO A 144 15.51 -4.84 8.06
CA PRO A 144 15.69 -5.96 7.15
C PRO A 144 15.21 -5.58 5.73
N GLY A 145 15.81 -6.20 4.74
CA GLY A 145 15.46 -6.06 3.34
C GLY A 145 16.19 -7.07 2.50
N TRP A 146 16.01 -7.01 1.20
CA TRP A 146 16.75 -7.82 0.24
C TRP A 146 17.24 -6.99 -0.92
N LEU A 147 18.34 -7.43 -1.53
CA LEU A 147 18.97 -6.79 -2.68
C LEU A 147 19.19 -7.81 -3.78
N THR A 148 18.63 -7.52 -4.97
CA THR A 148 18.97 -8.27 -6.21
C THR A 148 20.21 -7.67 -6.85
N GLU A 149 20.94 -8.48 -7.59
CA GLU A 149 22.14 -8.04 -8.31
C GLU A 149 21.80 -7.45 -9.68
N GLY A 150 22.68 -6.56 -10.18
CA GLY A 150 22.59 -5.98 -11.51
C GLY A 150 23.81 -5.13 -11.80
N ALA A 151 24.09 -4.91 -13.11
CA ALA A 151 25.26 -4.15 -13.56
C ALA A 151 25.03 -2.64 -13.63
N SER A 152 23.78 -2.18 -13.53
CA SER A 152 23.43 -0.75 -13.59
C SER A 152 23.87 0.00 -12.34
N ALA A 153 24.41 1.20 -12.51
CA ALA A 153 24.67 2.12 -11.42
C ALA A 153 23.40 2.87 -10.94
N THR A 154 22.27 2.73 -11.64
CA THR A 154 20.95 3.19 -11.21
C THR A 154 20.20 2.06 -10.56
N TRP A 155 19.84 2.24 -9.30
CA TRP A 155 19.16 1.23 -8.49
C TRP A 155 17.68 1.56 -8.32
N VAL A 156 16.87 0.55 -8.14
CA VAL A 156 15.45 0.70 -7.73
C VAL A 156 15.35 0.46 -6.23
N ILE A 157 14.69 1.35 -5.51
CA ILE A 157 14.29 1.14 -4.12
C ILE A 157 12.78 0.94 -4.10
N ALA A 158 12.36 -0.26 -3.70
CA ALA A 158 10.97 -0.70 -3.69
C ALA A 158 10.37 -0.52 -2.30
N VAL A 159 9.30 0.30 -2.22
CA VAL A 159 8.61 0.72 -1.00
C VAL A 159 7.18 0.21 -1.04
N HIS A 160 6.89 -0.81 -0.25
CA HIS A 160 5.60 -1.50 -0.23
C HIS A 160 4.48 -0.67 0.41
N GLY A 161 3.25 -1.14 0.25
CA GLY A 161 2.05 -0.54 0.83
C GLY A 161 1.88 -0.82 2.33
N ARG A 162 0.83 -0.27 2.91
CA ARG A 162 0.47 -0.45 4.31
C ARG A 162 0.20 -1.93 4.64
N ASN A 163 0.76 -2.43 5.74
CA ASN A 163 0.62 -3.82 6.19
C ASN A 163 1.04 -4.85 5.12
N ALA A 164 1.86 -4.44 4.18
CA ALA A 164 2.49 -5.28 3.18
C ALA A 164 3.94 -5.59 3.58
N GLY A 165 4.75 -6.00 2.63
CA GLY A 165 6.18 -6.22 2.82
C GLY A 165 6.93 -6.15 1.50
N PRO A 166 8.25 -6.31 1.51
CA PRO A 166 9.07 -6.20 0.30
C PRO A 166 8.66 -7.18 -0.82
N ALA A 167 7.94 -8.27 -0.48
CA ALA A 167 7.40 -9.23 -1.45
C ALA A 167 6.42 -8.59 -2.46
N GLU A 168 5.84 -7.44 -2.18
CA GLU A 168 4.97 -6.72 -3.13
C GLU A 168 5.71 -6.38 -4.43
N ALA A 169 7.03 -6.18 -4.38
CA ALA A 169 7.86 -5.87 -5.54
C ALA A 169 8.17 -7.08 -6.43
N LEU A 170 7.90 -8.32 -5.99
CA LEU A 170 8.31 -9.53 -6.72
C LEU A 170 7.75 -9.58 -8.15
N ARG A 171 6.54 -9.04 -8.36
CA ARG A 171 5.87 -8.99 -9.67
C ARG A 171 6.68 -8.24 -10.75
N VAL A 172 7.47 -7.26 -10.35
CA VAL A 172 8.23 -6.40 -11.26
C VAL A 172 9.72 -6.71 -11.29
N LEU A 173 10.20 -7.60 -10.42
CA LEU A 173 11.62 -7.98 -10.38
C LEU A 173 12.16 -8.51 -11.70
N PRO A 174 11.44 -9.38 -12.45
CA PRO A 174 11.93 -9.86 -13.74
C PRO A 174 12.19 -8.74 -14.74
N VAL A 175 11.40 -7.68 -14.69
CA VAL A 175 11.58 -6.49 -15.55
C VAL A 175 12.91 -5.80 -15.21
N PHE A 176 13.13 -5.43 -13.96
CA PHE A 176 14.35 -4.73 -13.54
C PHE A 176 15.59 -5.60 -13.69
N HIS A 177 15.49 -6.90 -13.39
CA HIS A 177 16.57 -7.85 -13.61
C HIS A 177 16.96 -7.92 -15.09
N SER A 178 15.98 -7.95 -16.01
CA SER A 178 16.23 -7.94 -17.46
C SER A 178 16.91 -6.65 -17.96
N LEU A 179 16.74 -5.55 -17.23
CA LEU A 179 17.37 -4.25 -17.48
C LEU A 179 18.74 -4.11 -16.75
N GLY A 180 19.17 -5.15 -16.05
CA GLY A 180 20.40 -5.14 -15.25
C GLY A 180 20.38 -4.17 -14.07
N MET A 181 19.19 -3.77 -13.59
CA MET A 181 19.05 -2.84 -12.48
C MET A 181 18.94 -3.56 -11.14
N PRO A 182 19.83 -3.27 -10.17
CA PRO A 182 19.66 -3.76 -8.81
C PRO A 182 18.36 -3.24 -8.20
N VAL A 183 17.65 -4.10 -7.49
CA VAL A 183 16.43 -3.74 -6.72
C VAL A 183 16.67 -3.99 -5.25
N LEU A 184 16.49 -2.94 -4.45
CA LEU A 184 16.51 -2.99 -3.00
C LEU A 184 15.06 -2.96 -2.49
N GLY A 185 14.55 -4.11 -2.05
CA GLY A 185 13.27 -4.23 -1.37
C GLY A 185 13.43 -3.94 0.11
N ILE A 186 12.76 -2.93 0.61
CA ILE A 186 12.96 -2.46 1.98
C ILE A 186 11.74 -2.73 2.85
N THR A 187 11.99 -2.95 4.14
CA THR A 187 11.00 -2.68 5.19
C THR A 187 11.14 -1.23 5.66
N TYR A 188 10.12 -0.72 6.33
CA TYR A 188 10.16 0.56 7.02
C TYR A 188 9.61 0.40 8.45
N ARG A 189 9.65 1.47 9.25
CA ARG A 189 9.21 1.44 10.66
C ARG A 189 7.83 0.84 10.83
N ASN A 190 7.67 0.06 11.89
CA ASN A 190 6.47 -0.68 12.26
C ASN A 190 6.10 -1.84 11.33
N ASP A 191 6.95 -2.26 10.38
CA ASP A 191 6.77 -3.54 9.70
C ASP A 191 7.13 -4.71 10.64
N GLU A 192 6.66 -5.90 10.30
CA GLU A 192 7.05 -7.12 10.99
C GLU A 192 8.58 -7.29 10.93
N ASP A 193 9.20 -7.62 12.04
CA ASP A 193 10.66 -7.75 12.20
C ASP A 193 11.49 -6.47 11.96
N ALA A 194 10.85 -5.31 11.79
CA ALA A 194 11.52 -4.03 11.63
C ALA A 194 11.44 -3.17 12.91
N PRO A 195 12.38 -2.21 13.09
CA PRO A 195 12.30 -1.26 14.20
C PRO A 195 10.98 -0.50 14.21
N ALA A 196 10.38 -0.36 15.40
CA ALA A 196 9.15 0.42 15.56
C ALA A 196 9.43 1.92 15.64
N SER A 197 8.45 2.74 15.24
CA SER A 197 8.42 4.17 15.60
C SER A 197 8.28 4.33 17.11
N PRO A 198 8.70 5.47 17.69
CA PRO A 198 8.63 5.69 19.15
C PRO A 198 7.23 5.55 19.75
N ASP A 199 6.19 5.80 18.99
CA ASP A 199 4.78 5.68 19.40
C ASP A 199 4.07 4.43 18.84
N GLY A 200 4.78 3.60 18.06
CA GLY A 200 4.26 2.39 17.44
C GLY A 200 3.20 2.64 16.37
N LYS A 201 3.15 3.84 15.77
CA LYS A 201 2.11 4.23 14.81
C LYS A 201 2.67 4.50 13.42
N LEU A 202 1.83 4.25 12.41
CA LEU A 202 2.08 4.70 11.05
C LEU A 202 1.86 6.21 10.97
N HIS A 203 2.82 6.92 10.39
CA HIS A 203 2.79 8.36 10.18
C HIS A 203 2.45 8.75 8.74
N LEU A 204 1.84 7.83 7.99
CA LEU A 204 1.26 8.10 6.67
C LEU A 204 2.26 8.63 5.61
N GLY A 205 3.53 8.35 5.79
CA GLY A 205 4.64 8.86 4.97
C GLY A 205 5.43 10.00 5.61
N ALA A 206 4.87 10.69 6.64
CA ALA A 206 5.50 11.86 7.25
C ALA A 206 6.78 11.54 8.03
N SER A 207 6.99 10.29 8.46
CA SER A 207 8.23 9.86 9.09
C SER A 207 8.89 8.67 8.37
N GLU A 208 8.12 7.83 7.69
CA GLU A 208 8.61 6.65 6.96
C GLU A 208 9.57 7.01 5.81
N TRP A 209 9.49 8.23 5.28
CA TRP A 209 10.47 8.75 4.31
C TRP A 209 11.92 8.69 4.81
N GLN A 210 12.14 8.75 6.15
CA GLN A 210 13.47 8.67 6.73
C GLN A 210 14.08 7.28 6.57
N ASP A 211 13.25 6.24 6.54
CA ASP A 211 13.68 4.86 6.33
C ASP A 211 14.07 4.64 4.86
N VAL A 212 13.33 5.27 3.94
CA VAL A 212 13.72 5.35 2.52
C VAL A 212 15.01 6.16 2.34
N ALA A 213 15.22 7.23 3.11
CA ALA A 213 16.48 7.99 3.12
C ALA A 213 17.67 7.12 3.57
N ALA A 214 17.47 6.28 4.58
CA ALA A 214 18.46 5.30 5.00
C ALA A 214 18.77 4.28 3.89
N ALA A 215 17.75 3.82 3.17
CA ALA A 215 17.91 2.93 2.02
C ALA A 215 18.68 3.61 0.85
N ILE A 216 18.40 4.88 0.55
CA ILE A 216 19.14 5.65 -0.44
C ILE A 216 20.62 5.75 -0.01
N THR A 217 20.87 6.07 1.25
CA THR A 217 22.22 6.14 1.81
C THR A 217 22.95 4.80 1.70
N TYR A 218 22.26 3.71 2.01
CA TYR A 218 22.77 2.34 1.85
C TYR A 218 23.12 2.05 0.39
N ALA A 219 22.20 2.28 -0.54
CA ALA A 219 22.41 2.03 -1.98
C ALA A 219 23.61 2.82 -2.51
N ARG A 220 23.74 4.10 -2.14
CA ARG A 220 24.88 4.94 -2.54
C ARG A 220 26.22 4.42 -1.99
N LYS A 221 26.28 3.96 -0.75
CA LYS A 221 27.46 3.31 -0.17
C LYS A 221 27.86 2.03 -0.90
N GLN A 222 26.89 1.35 -1.52
CA GLN A 222 27.11 0.17 -2.35
C GLN A 222 27.41 0.49 -3.82
N GLY A 223 27.51 1.77 -4.20
CA GLY A 223 27.91 2.22 -5.53
C GLY A 223 26.77 2.74 -6.42
N ALA A 224 25.54 2.86 -5.92
CA ALA A 224 24.47 3.49 -6.69
C ALA A 224 24.77 4.98 -6.93
N THR A 225 24.68 5.41 -8.20
CA THR A 225 24.81 6.82 -8.62
C THR A 225 23.50 7.44 -9.07
N GLY A 226 22.47 6.62 -9.28
CA GLY A 226 21.11 7.03 -9.57
C GLY A 226 20.11 6.16 -8.82
N ILE A 227 18.98 6.73 -8.44
CA ILE A 227 17.91 6.04 -7.70
C ILE A 227 16.58 6.22 -8.42
N VAL A 228 15.87 5.13 -8.63
CA VAL A 228 14.45 5.11 -8.98
C VAL A 228 13.69 4.67 -7.73
N LEU A 229 12.76 5.48 -7.26
CA LEU A 229 11.90 5.13 -6.14
C LEU A 229 10.61 4.52 -6.67
N TYR A 230 10.25 3.35 -6.18
CA TYR A 230 9.03 2.68 -6.57
C TYR A 230 8.14 2.42 -5.36
N GLY A 231 6.91 2.96 -5.36
CA GLY A 231 5.99 2.86 -4.23
C GLY A 231 4.62 2.35 -4.61
N TRP A 232 4.07 1.45 -3.79
CA TRP A 232 2.70 0.94 -3.88
C TRP A 232 1.85 1.52 -2.76
N SER A 233 0.61 1.90 -3.04
CA SER A 233 -0.36 2.34 -2.03
C SER A 233 0.22 3.40 -1.06
N MET A 234 0.36 3.08 0.23
CA MET A 234 1.05 3.93 1.22
C MET A 234 2.50 4.20 0.80
N GLY A 235 3.23 3.22 0.28
CA GLY A 235 4.56 3.42 -0.30
C GLY A 235 4.56 4.46 -1.42
N GLY A 236 3.46 4.51 -2.20
CA GLY A 236 3.20 5.55 -3.19
C GLY A 236 2.91 6.94 -2.59
N GLY A 237 2.73 7.05 -1.28
CA GLY A 237 2.73 8.31 -0.51
C GLY A 237 4.07 8.60 0.14
N ILE A 238 4.79 7.55 0.60
CA ILE A 238 6.13 7.69 1.21
C ILE A 238 7.15 8.18 0.17
N VAL A 239 7.10 7.64 -1.05
CA VAL A 239 8.03 8.00 -2.15
C VAL A 239 7.96 9.48 -2.51
N PRO A 240 6.81 10.10 -2.79
CA PRO A 240 6.71 11.54 -3.02
C PRO A 240 7.20 12.37 -1.82
N MET A 241 6.90 11.94 -0.58
CA MET A 241 7.43 12.61 0.61
C MET A 241 8.95 12.59 0.61
N THR A 242 9.57 11.44 0.31
CA THR A 242 11.04 11.29 0.23
C THR A 242 11.64 12.25 -0.80
N VAL A 243 11.06 12.34 -1.99
CA VAL A 243 11.53 13.26 -3.06
C VAL A 243 11.46 14.72 -2.60
N ARG A 244 10.38 15.12 -1.93
CA ARG A 244 10.23 16.48 -1.39
C ARG A 244 11.24 16.80 -0.29
N LYS A 245 11.53 15.83 0.59
CA LYS A 245 12.46 16.01 1.72
C LYS A 245 13.93 15.93 1.32
N LEU A 246 14.24 15.33 0.19
CA LEU A 246 15.60 15.03 -0.25
C LEU A 246 15.90 15.55 -1.68
N PRO A 247 15.73 16.85 -1.96
CA PRO A 247 15.89 17.40 -3.32
C PRO A 247 17.34 17.33 -3.85
N GLY A 248 18.31 17.06 -2.98
CA GLY A 248 19.74 16.93 -3.34
C GLY A 248 20.20 15.50 -3.62
N GLU A 249 19.34 14.49 -3.40
CA GLU A 249 19.68 13.09 -3.67
C GLU A 249 19.54 12.76 -5.17
N PRO A 250 20.32 11.79 -5.69
CA PRO A 250 20.32 11.45 -7.11
C PRO A 250 19.08 10.65 -7.53
N ILE A 251 17.89 11.11 -7.14
CA ILE A 251 16.63 10.49 -7.51
C ILE A 251 16.31 10.85 -8.95
N LYS A 252 16.33 9.84 -9.81
CA LYS A 252 16.12 9.98 -11.26
C LYS A 252 14.66 9.95 -11.65
N ALA A 253 13.83 9.19 -10.91
CA ALA A 253 12.40 9.05 -11.20
C ALA A 253 11.62 8.49 -10.01
N MET A 254 10.29 8.64 -10.07
CA MET A 254 9.32 7.93 -9.23
C MET A 254 8.45 7.02 -10.09
N ILE A 255 8.09 5.84 -9.55
CA ILE A 255 7.07 4.94 -10.07
C ILE A 255 6.08 4.70 -8.94
N LEU A 256 4.82 4.96 -9.19
CA LEU A 256 3.75 4.93 -8.18
C LEU A 256 2.62 4.03 -8.68
N ASP A 257 2.24 3.03 -7.90
CA ASP A 257 1.11 2.14 -8.21
C ASP A 257 0.02 2.30 -7.14
N SER A 258 -1.18 2.67 -7.58
CA SER A 258 -2.32 2.96 -6.70
C SER A 258 -1.97 3.90 -5.54
N PRO A 259 -1.24 5.03 -5.79
CA PRO A 259 -0.61 5.81 -4.74
C PRO A 259 -1.61 6.55 -3.87
N VAL A 260 -1.35 6.62 -2.56
CA VAL A 260 -2.05 7.53 -1.67
C VAL A 260 -1.49 8.95 -1.84
N ILE A 261 -2.07 9.69 -2.77
CA ILE A 261 -1.69 11.09 -3.04
C ILE A 261 -2.26 12.05 -1.99
N ASP A 262 -3.47 11.78 -1.49
CA ASP A 262 -4.13 12.50 -0.41
C ASP A 262 -4.83 11.50 0.52
N TRP A 263 -4.39 11.42 1.76
CA TRP A 263 -4.93 10.51 2.76
C TRP A 263 -6.39 10.76 3.14
N ARG A 264 -6.90 11.97 2.93
CA ARG A 264 -8.32 12.26 3.18
C ARG A 264 -9.26 11.42 2.32
N ALA A 265 -8.83 11.11 1.10
CA ALA A 265 -9.64 10.35 0.17
C ALA A 265 -9.86 8.88 0.61
N PRO A 266 -8.84 8.06 0.88
CA PRO A 266 -9.06 6.69 1.38
C PRO A 266 -9.69 6.66 2.78
N ILE A 267 -9.43 7.63 3.66
CA ILE A 267 -10.11 7.74 4.95
C ILE A 267 -11.61 7.95 4.76
N ALA A 268 -12.01 8.85 3.86
CA ALA A 268 -13.41 9.12 3.57
C ALA A 268 -14.12 7.91 2.93
N LEU A 269 -13.46 7.26 1.96
CA LEU A 269 -13.99 6.06 1.30
C LEU A 269 -14.18 4.91 2.31
N GLY A 270 -13.20 4.64 3.16
CA GLY A 270 -13.31 3.59 4.19
C GLY A 270 -14.43 3.88 5.19
N ALA A 271 -14.61 5.14 5.57
CA ALA A 271 -15.71 5.55 6.43
C ALA A 271 -17.09 5.36 5.75
N GLU A 272 -17.21 5.70 4.47
CA GLU A 272 -18.42 5.49 3.66
C GLU A 272 -18.77 4.00 3.58
N GLN A 273 -17.79 3.13 3.29
CA GLN A 273 -17.98 1.69 3.22
C GLN A 273 -18.43 1.07 4.55
N MET A 274 -18.06 1.68 5.67
CA MET A 274 -18.50 1.27 7.02
C MET A 274 -19.82 1.95 7.43
N GLY A 275 -20.44 2.77 6.58
CA GLY A 275 -21.66 3.51 6.90
C GLY A 275 -21.47 4.60 7.95
N VAL A 276 -20.25 5.12 8.10
CA VAL A 276 -19.90 6.16 9.08
C VAL A 276 -20.39 7.52 8.58
N PRO A 277 -21.20 8.26 9.37
CA PRO A 277 -21.66 9.60 8.99
C PRO A 277 -20.50 10.56 8.70
N GLY A 278 -20.64 11.41 7.66
CA GLY A 278 -19.57 12.28 7.17
C GLY A 278 -18.95 13.22 8.22
N PHE A 279 -19.74 13.69 9.21
CA PHE A 279 -19.20 14.53 10.29
C PHE A 279 -18.21 13.78 11.20
N LEU A 280 -18.36 12.44 11.34
CA LEU A 280 -17.41 11.61 12.08
C LEU A 280 -16.11 11.38 11.31
N VAL A 281 -16.11 11.49 9.99
CA VAL A 281 -14.89 11.44 9.17
C VAL A 281 -13.95 12.57 9.59
N THR A 282 -14.47 13.79 9.71
CA THR A 282 -13.67 14.96 10.17
C THR A 282 -13.14 14.75 11.59
N VAL A 283 -13.95 14.19 12.50
CA VAL A 283 -13.50 13.84 13.85
C VAL A 283 -12.38 12.79 13.79
N GLY A 284 -12.54 11.74 12.98
CA GLY A 284 -11.52 10.70 12.79
C GLY A 284 -10.22 11.27 12.23
N GLN A 285 -10.27 12.13 11.22
CA GLN A 285 -9.10 12.82 10.65
C GLN A 285 -8.39 13.68 11.71
N TRP A 286 -9.13 14.45 12.50
CA TRP A 286 -8.56 15.22 13.61
C TRP A 286 -7.86 14.31 14.65
N PHE A 287 -8.44 13.12 14.95
CA PHE A 287 -7.80 12.16 15.84
C PHE A 287 -6.53 11.55 15.21
N VAL A 288 -6.51 11.29 13.90
CA VAL A 288 -5.29 10.86 13.18
C VAL A 288 -4.19 11.89 13.40
N GLU A 289 -4.46 13.16 13.07
CA GLU A 289 -3.48 14.24 13.25
C GLU A 289 -3.04 14.40 14.71
N ARG A 290 -3.97 14.33 15.65
CA ARG A 290 -3.67 14.52 17.07
C ARG A 290 -2.87 13.39 17.69
N ARG A 291 -3.11 12.14 17.26
CA ARG A 291 -2.43 10.93 17.78
C ARG A 291 -1.05 10.73 17.17
N THR A 292 -0.84 11.15 15.94
CA THR A 292 0.43 10.97 15.22
C THR A 292 1.28 12.24 15.19
N GLY A 293 0.71 13.40 15.46
CA GLY A 293 1.37 14.70 15.24
C GLY A 293 1.56 15.05 13.76
N VAL A 294 1.00 14.26 12.83
CA VAL A 294 1.09 14.48 11.39
C VAL A 294 -0.03 15.38 10.92
N SER A 295 0.29 16.44 10.17
CA SER A 295 -0.72 17.20 9.44
C SER A 295 -1.08 16.46 8.14
N LEU A 296 -2.36 16.20 7.91
CA LEU A 296 -2.84 15.64 6.65
C LEU A 296 -2.57 16.57 5.45
N ASP A 297 -2.35 17.86 5.69
CA ASP A 297 -1.92 18.81 4.65
C ASP A 297 -0.47 18.54 4.20
N ASP A 298 0.40 18.13 5.10
CA ASP A 298 1.81 17.85 4.78
C ASP A 298 1.97 16.58 3.93
N VAL A 299 1.07 15.60 4.09
CA VAL A 299 1.03 14.34 3.34
C VAL A 299 0.05 14.38 2.15
N ASP A 300 -0.50 15.55 1.84
CA ASP A 300 -1.28 15.80 0.61
C ASP A 300 -0.32 16.24 -0.52
N HIS A 301 0.09 15.28 -1.33
CA HIS A 301 1.05 15.52 -2.41
C HIS A 301 0.45 16.33 -3.57
N LEU A 302 -0.87 16.38 -3.70
CA LEU A 302 -1.53 17.22 -4.70
C LEU A 302 -1.34 18.71 -4.39
N ARG A 303 -1.42 19.11 -3.11
CA ARG A 303 -1.11 20.49 -2.68
C ARG A 303 0.32 20.89 -2.99
N HIS A 304 1.21 19.92 -2.97
CA HIS A 304 2.65 20.08 -3.20
C HIS A 304 3.09 19.70 -4.63
N ALA A 305 2.15 19.49 -5.55
CA ALA A 305 2.44 18.99 -6.90
C ALA A 305 3.54 19.78 -7.64
N ARG A 306 3.60 21.11 -7.42
CA ARG A 306 4.59 22.00 -8.05
C ARG A 306 6.01 21.86 -7.50
N GLU A 307 6.22 21.17 -6.40
CA GLU A 307 7.55 20.92 -5.81
C GLU A 307 8.30 19.79 -6.53
N PHE A 308 7.57 18.87 -7.16
CA PHE A 308 8.17 17.73 -7.85
C PHE A 308 8.88 18.17 -9.15
N ARG A 309 10.03 17.54 -9.44
CA ARG A 309 10.88 17.83 -10.60
C ARG A 309 11.31 16.57 -11.35
N VAL A 310 11.09 15.39 -10.77
CA VAL A 310 11.54 14.14 -11.34
C VAL A 310 10.45 13.50 -12.21
N PRO A 311 10.81 12.88 -13.34
CA PRO A 311 9.87 12.07 -14.12
C PRO A 311 9.12 11.08 -13.25
N THR A 312 7.83 10.93 -13.48
CA THR A 312 6.96 10.10 -12.65
C THR A 312 6.05 9.23 -13.51
N LEU A 313 6.06 7.93 -13.27
CA LEU A 313 5.10 6.98 -13.86
C LEU A 313 4.06 6.65 -12.79
N VAL A 314 2.78 6.81 -13.12
CA VAL A 314 1.68 6.51 -12.20
C VAL A 314 0.77 5.46 -12.82
N PHE A 315 0.55 4.36 -12.11
CA PHE A 315 -0.46 3.37 -12.42
C PHE A 315 -1.66 3.55 -11.50
N VAL A 316 -2.86 3.50 -12.05
CA VAL A 316 -4.13 3.48 -11.30
C VAL A 316 -5.08 2.49 -11.95
N ASP A 317 -5.89 1.82 -11.13
CA ASP A 317 -6.98 0.98 -11.62
C ASP A 317 -8.33 1.64 -11.32
N ASP A 318 -9.18 1.78 -12.32
CA ASP A 318 -10.47 2.47 -12.19
C ASP A 318 -11.43 1.78 -11.21
N GLY A 319 -11.19 0.49 -10.92
CA GLY A 319 -11.92 -0.30 -9.95
C GLY A 319 -11.32 -0.31 -8.53
N ASP A 320 -10.36 0.59 -8.24
CA ASP A 320 -9.74 0.65 -6.91
C ASP A 320 -10.75 1.08 -5.83
N ALA A 321 -11.16 0.10 -5.01
CA ALA A 321 -12.11 0.27 -3.91
C ALA A 321 -11.42 0.58 -2.56
N THR A 322 -10.11 0.80 -2.55
CA THR A 322 -9.31 1.09 -1.35
C THR A 322 -8.77 2.52 -1.38
N VAL A 323 -8.15 2.92 -2.49
CA VAL A 323 -7.61 4.27 -2.70
C VAL A 323 -8.31 4.90 -3.90
N PRO A 324 -9.16 5.92 -3.69
CA PRO A 324 -9.83 6.62 -4.78
C PRO A 324 -8.83 7.16 -5.81
N VAL A 325 -9.04 6.90 -7.09
CA VAL A 325 -8.13 7.32 -8.17
C VAL A 325 -8.12 8.84 -8.39
N GLY A 326 -9.16 9.55 -7.96
CA GLY A 326 -9.34 10.99 -8.18
C GLY A 326 -8.12 11.86 -7.82
N PRO A 327 -7.51 11.72 -6.63
CA PRO A 327 -6.30 12.48 -6.28
C PRO A 327 -5.13 12.22 -7.23
N ALA A 328 -4.90 10.97 -7.65
CA ALA A 328 -3.82 10.63 -8.59
C ALA A 328 -4.08 11.21 -10.00
N LEU A 329 -5.32 11.19 -10.47
CA LEU A 329 -5.71 11.84 -11.74
C LEU A 329 -5.41 13.33 -11.69
N ARG A 330 -5.86 14.04 -10.65
CA ARG A 330 -5.59 15.47 -10.47
C ARG A 330 -4.10 15.79 -10.33
N PHE A 331 -3.33 14.89 -9.70
CA PHE A 331 -1.87 15.04 -9.61
C PHE A 331 -1.22 14.97 -11.00
N ALA A 332 -1.64 14.03 -11.84
CA ALA A 332 -1.18 13.94 -13.22
C ALA A 332 -1.59 15.15 -14.06
N GLU A 333 -2.84 15.62 -13.91
CA GLU A 333 -3.34 16.84 -14.57
C GLU A 333 -2.57 18.10 -14.13
N ALA A 334 -2.17 18.18 -12.86
CA ALA A 334 -1.40 19.31 -12.35
C ALA A 334 0.06 19.31 -12.83
N ARG A 335 0.59 18.17 -13.26
CA ARG A 335 2.00 18.00 -13.65
C ARG A 335 2.15 17.14 -14.93
N PRO A 336 1.49 17.53 -16.03
CA PRO A 336 1.57 16.79 -17.30
C PRO A 336 2.98 16.85 -17.92
N ASP A 337 3.84 17.75 -17.42
CA ASP A 337 5.23 17.92 -17.84
C ASP A 337 6.15 16.79 -17.34
N ILE A 338 5.81 16.13 -16.21
CA ILE A 338 6.63 15.08 -15.62
C ILE A 338 5.87 13.78 -15.34
N VAL A 339 4.53 13.78 -15.32
CA VAL A 339 3.73 12.63 -14.96
C VAL A 339 3.17 11.93 -16.19
N ARG A 340 3.60 10.67 -16.40
CA ARG A 340 2.95 9.71 -17.30
C ARG A 340 1.95 8.89 -16.50
N LEU A 341 0.67 8.99 -16.83
CA LEU A 341 -0.41 8.26 -16.19
C LEU A 341 -0.83 7.06 -17.04
N VAL A 342 -0.89 5.88 -16.42
CA VAL A 342 -1.38 4.63 -17.00
C VAL A 342 -2.61 4.19 -16.24
N ARG A 343 -3.75 4.09 -16.91
CA ARG A 343 -5.01 3.60 -16.35
C ARG A 343 -5.26 2.16 -16.75
N THR A 344 -5.66 1.35 -15.80
CA THR A 344 -6.13 -0.03 -15.97
C THR A 344 -7.55 -0.18 -15.43
N SER A 345 -8.15 -1.33 -15.60
CA SER A 345 -9.46 -1.66 -15.05
C SER A 345 -9.56 -3.14 -14.69
N GLY A 346 -10.28 -3.43 -13.60
CA GLY A 346 -10.55 -4.78 -13.14
C GLY A 346 -9.48 -5.39 -12.24
N GLY A 347 -8.32 -4.75 -12.06
CA GLY A 347 -7.29 -5.21 -11.13
C GLY A 347 -7.57 -4.83 -9.68
N GLY A 348 -8.28 -3.71 -9.48
CA GLY A 348 -8.48 -3.13 -8.17
C GLY A 348 -7.21 -2.55 -7.56
N HIS A 349 -7.20 -2.36 -6.24
CA HIS A 349 -6.10 -1.73 -5.52
C HIS A 349 -4.78 -2.48 -5.72
N THR A 350 -3.74 -1.80 -6.19
CA THR A 350 -2.40 -2.35 -6.54
C THR A 350 -2.44 -3.53 -7.52
N GLY A 351 -3.56 -3.74 -8.21
CA GLY A 351 -3.79 -4.88 -9.10
C GLY A 351 -3.57 -4.59 -10.59
N SER A 352 -3.05 -3.41 -10.95
CA SER A 352 -2.81 -3.02 -12.35
C SER A 352 -1.93 -4.02 -13.10
N TRP A 353 -0.88 -4.53 -12.45
CA TRP A 353 -0.04 -5.59 -13.02
C TRP A 353 -0.81 -6.90 -13.20
N ASN A 354 -1.61 -7.29 -12.20
CA ASN A 354 -2.36 -8.56 -12.21
C ASN A 354 -3.39 -8.60 -13.35
N ALA A 355 -4.03 -7.47 -13.66
CA ALA A 355 -5.01 -7.36 -14.74
C ALA A 355 -4.39 -7.53 -16.13
N ASP A 356 -3.24 -6.90 -16.38
CA ASP A 356 -2.52 -6.97 -17.65
C ASP A 356 -1.01 -6.84 -17.44
N PRO A 357 -0.33 -7.93 -17.04
CA PRO A 357 1.12 -7.93 -16.80
C PRO A 357 1.92 -7.44 -18.02
N GLY A 358 1.51 -7.87 -19.21
CA GLY A 358 2.23 -7.53 -20.43
C GLY A 358 2.21 -6.03 -20.75
N ARG A 359 1.09 -5.36 -20.59
CA ARG A 359 0.98 -3.90 -20.74
C ARG A 359 1.75 -3.18 -19.65
N TYR A 360 1.56 -3.59 -18.40
CA TYR A 360 2.23 -2.97 -17.25
C TYR A 360 3.75 -3.00 -17.39
N GLU A 361 4.30 -4.17 -17.74
CA GLU A 361 5.74 -4.35 -17.91
C GLU A 361 6.30 -3.58 -19.12
N ARG A 362 5.56 -3.45 -20.21
CA ARG A 362 5.97 -2.60 -21.35
C ARG A 362 6.05 -1.13 -20.93
N GLU A 363 5.00 -0.59 -20.29
CA GLU A 363 4.97 0.80 -19.80
C GLU A 363 6.13 1.06 -18.84
N LEU A 364 6.41 0.10 -17.94
CA LEU A 364 7.51 0.17 -17.00
C LEU A 364 8.87 0.20 -17.70
N LYS A 365 9.12 -0.72 -18.64
CA LYS A 365 10.36 -0.79 -19.43
C LYS A 365 10.59 0.47 -20.25
N GLU A 366 9.57 0.94 -20.96
CA GLU A 366 9.65 2.18 -21.75
C GLU A 366 10.00 3.39 -20.89
N PHE A 367 9.33 3.54 -19.74
CA PHE A 367 9.59 4.65 -18.83
C PHE A 367 11.02 4.61 -18.29
N VAL A 368 11.46 3.45 -17.77
CA VAL A 368 12.80 3.30 -17.19
C VAL A 368 13.88 3.51 -18.25
N SER A 369 13.68 3.03 -19.48
CA SER A 369 14.63 3.25 -20.57
C SER A 369 14.75 4.73 -20.93
N SER A 370 13.66 5.49 -20.88
CA SER A 370 13.67 6.92 -21.18
C SER A 370 14.48 7.76 -20.19
N ILE A 371 14.52 7.36 -18.92
CA ILE A 371 15.30 8.07 -17.87
C ILE A 371 16.78 7.67 -17.84
N SER A 372 17.14 6.54 -18.43
CA SER A 372 18.54 6.06 -18.51
C SER A 372 19.31 6.69 -19.66
N SER A 373 18.60 7.29 -20.62
CA SER A 373 19.18 7.88 -21.85
C SER A 373 19.46 9.39 -21.74
N GLY A 374 19.06 10.03 -20.64
CA GLY A 374 19.28 11.46 -20.33
C GLY A 374 20.21 11.62 -19.13
#